data_24005bbedaa219ede1f24d60db6ff767
#
_entry.id   24005bbedaa219ede1f24d60db6ff767
#
_cell.length_a   1.000
_cell.length_b   1.000
_cell.length_c   1.000
_cell.angle_alpha   90.00
_cell.angle_beta   90.00
_cell.angle_gamma   90.00
#
_symmetry.space_group_name_H-M   'P 1'
#
loop_
_entity.id
_entity.type
_entity.pdbx_description
1 polymer ?
#
loop_
_entity_poly.entity_id
_entity_poly.type
_entity_poly.pdbx_seq_one_letter_code
_entity_poly.pdbx_strand_id
1 'polypeptide(L)'
;RSAFIKEFCEQCPEEWQFTMETSLNVPRHHLEEVISFIDSFIIDIKDMTPAIYQAYTGKGNQQVIENLVWLYSHAKHKDKITLRLPIIPKFNTEEDRKHSRQVLEELGYENFDEFEYVIRG
;
A
#
# COMPACT_ATOMS: atom_id res chain seq x y z
N ARG A 1 14.25 7.84 -8.57
CA ARG A 1 12.88 8.39 -8.61
C ARG A 1 12.44 8.94 -7.27
N SER A 2 12.74 8.27 -6.17
CA SER A 2 12.38 8.80 -4.86
C SER A 2 13.12 10.10 -4.55
N ALA A 3 14.38 10.23 -4.96
CA ALA A 3 15.13 11.48 -4.82
C ALA A 3 14.48 12.62 -5.62
N PHE A 4 13.96 12.32 -6.82
CA PHE A 4 13.24 13.30 -7.63
C PHE A 4 11.95 13.75 -6.94
N ILE A 5 11.19 12.81 -6.37
CA ILE A 5 9.95 13.12 -5.64
C ILE A 5 10.26 14.00 -4.44
N LYS A 6 11.33 13.69 -3.71
CA LYS A 6 11.77 14.48 -2.56
C LYS A 6 12.07 15.92 -2.97
N GLU A 7 12.88 16.12 -4.02
CA GLU A 7 13.18 17.46 -4.51
C GLU A 7 11.94 18.22 -4.92
N PHE A 8 11.01 17.56 -5.61
CA PHE A 8 9.77 18.17 -6.03
C PHE A 8 8.96 18.65 -4.82
N CYS A 9 8.82 17.80 -3.80
CA CYS A 9 8.07 18.15 -2.60
C CYS A 9 8.70 19.31 -1.84
N GLU A 10 10.03 19.37 -1.78
CA GLU A 10 10.73 20.47 -1.10
C GLU A 10 10.53 21.82 -1.79
N GLN A 11 10.27 21.83 -3.09
CA GLN A 11 10.06 23.03 -3.87
C GLN A 11 8.61 23.51 -3.89
N CYS A 12 7.69 22.70 -3.36
CA CYS A 12 6.26 23.04 -3.37
C CYS A 12 5.85 23.83 -2.14
N PRO A 13 4.79 24.67 -2.24
CA PRO A 13 4.25 25.38 -1.09
C PRO A 13 3.85 24.42 0.04
N GLU A 14 4.02 24.85 1.28
CA GLU A 14 3.71 24.02 2.45
C GLU A 14 2.24 23.60 2.54
N GLU A 15 1.34 24.45 2.02
CA GLU A 15 -0.09 24.13 2.03
C GLU A 15 -0.50 23.03 1.04
N TRP A 16 0.40 22.60 0.16
CA TRP A 16 0.12 21.52 -0.75
C TRP A 16 0.14 20.19 -0.01
N GLN A 17 -0.85 19.34 -0.31
CA GLN A 17 -0.93 17.99 0.24
C GLN A 17 -0.55 16.98 -0.83
N PHE A 18 0.24 15.99 -0.43
CA PHE A 18 0.71 14.96 -1.33
C PHE A 18 0.13 13.60 -0.96
N THR A 19 -0.43 12.92 -1.95
CA THR A 19 -0.93 11.56 -1.82
C THR A 19 -0.06 10.62 -2.64
N MET A 20 0.42 9.55 -2.02
CA MET A 20 1.20 8.53 -2.72
C MET A 20 0.35 7.28 -2.92
N GLU A 21 0.25 6.84 -4.18
CA GLU A 21 -0.35 5.56 -4.53
C GLU A 21 0.76 4.57 -4.82
N THR A 22 0.72 3.41 -4.16
CA THR A 22 1.80 2.44 -4.27
C THR A 22 1.34 1.04 -3.88
N SER A 23 2.01 0.02 -4.43
CA SER A 23 1.85 -1.36 -3.99
C SER A 23 2.73 -1.71 -2.79
N LEU A 24 3.62 -0.82 -2.38
CA LEU A 24 4.64 -1.01 -1.35
C LEU A 24 5.67 -2.11 -1.66
N ASN A 25 5.66 -2.67 -2.85
CA ASN A 25 6.67 -3.66 -3.21
C ASN A 25 7.93 -2.97 -3.74
N VAL A 26 8.53 -2.15 -2.90
CA VAL A 26 9.71 -1.34 -3.20
C VAL A 26 10.69 -1.42 -2.03
N PRO A 27 11.99 -1.18 -2.26
CA PRO A 27 12.96 -1.10 -1.15
C PRO A 27 12.56 -0.01 -0.16
N ARG A 28 12.71 -0.27 1.13
CA ARG A 28 12.28 0.65 2.18
C ARG A 28 12.92 2.03 2.09
N HIS A 29 14.15 2.12 1.61
CA HIS A 29 14.82 3.42 1.51
C HIS A 29 14.08 4.41 0.59
N HIS A 30 13.30 3.91 -0.38
CA HIS A 30 12.46 4.76 -1.22
C HIS A 30 11.37 5.43 -0.38
N LEU A 31 10.78 4.69 0.56
CA LEU A 31 9.78 5.26 1.47
C LEU A 31 10.42 6.23 2.45
N GLU A 32 11.59 5.87 2.98
CA GLU A 32 12.29 6.71 3.94
C GLU A 32 12.63 8.09 3.37
N GLU A 33 12.95 8.17 2.08
CA GLU A 33 13.28 9.43 1.43
C GLU A 33 12.08 10.38 1.29
N VAL A 34 10.86 9.86 1.21
CA VAL A 34 9.69 10.69 0.92
C VAL A 34 8.66 10.76 2.06
N ILE A 35 8.81 9.94 3.10
CA ILE A 35 7.79 9.77 4.13
C ILE A 35 7.36 11.10 4.78
N SER A 36 8.30 12.01 5.02
CA SER A 36 8.02 13.27 5.68
C SER A 36 7.23 14.25 4.81
N PHE A 37 7.16 14.01 3.51
CA PHE A 37 6.46 14.88 2.56
C PHE A 37 5.07 14.37 2.19
N ILE A 38 4.76 13.11 2.50
CA ILE A 38 3.51 12.49 2.07
C ILE A 38 2.46 12.63 3.17
N ASP A 39 1.32 13.21 2.82
CA ASP A 39 0.22 13.43 3.76
C ASP A 39 -0.72 12.23 3.82
N SER A 40 -0.95 11.55 2.70
CA SER A 40 -1.84 10.41 2.64
C SER A 40 -1.29 9.33 1.71
N PHE A 41 -1.71 8.09 1.95
CA PHE A 41 -1.30 6.94 1.16
C PHE A 41 -2.53 6.18 0.68
N ILE A 42 -2.47 5.73 -0.57
CA ILE A 42 -3.41 4.76 -1.11
C ILE A 42 -2.57 3.54 -1.50
N ILE A 43 -2.75 2.45 -0.77
CA ILE A 43 -1.91 1.26 -0.91
C ILE A 43 -2.73 0.14 -1.51
N ASP A 44 -2.30 -0.34 -2.66
CA ASP A 44 -2.97 -1.41 -3.38
C ASP A 44 -2.42 -2.75 -2.89
N ILE A 45 -3.19 -3.41 -2.03
CA ILE A 45 -2.84 -4.71 -1.46
C ILE A 45 -3.48 -5.80 -2.33
N LYS A 46 -2.69 -6.47 -3.14
CA LYS A 46 -3.21 -7.53 -4.02
C LYS A 46 -3.75 -8.70 -3.22
N ASP A 47 -2.98 -9.20 -2.28
CA ASP A 47 -3.41 -10.19 -1.29
C ASP A 47 -2.30 -10.34 -0.25
N MET A 48 -2.65 -10.65 0.99
CA MET A 48 -1.66 -10.85 2.05
C MET A 48 -1.15 -12.29 2.12
N THR A 49 -1.81 -13.23 1.43
CA THR A 49 -1.35 -14.61 1.35
C THR A 49 -0.19 -14.69 0.36
N PRO A 50 1.02 -15.14 0.79
CA PRO A 50 2.18 -15.13 -0.09
C PRO A 50 1.99 -15.89 -1.41
N ALA A 51 1.33 -17.05 -1.37
CA ALA A 51 1.11 -17.85 -2.57
C ALA A 51 0.20 -17.15 -3.58
N ILE A 52 -0.86 -16.50 -3.09
CA ILE A 52 -1.80 -15.75 -3.97
C ILE A 52 -1.10 -14.54 -4.56
N TYR A 53 -0.38 -13.79 -3.74
CA TYR A 53 0.36 -12.62 -4.20
C TYR A 53 1.36 -12.99 -5.30
N GLN A 54 2.11 -14.07 -5.08
CA GLN A 54 3.10 -14.53 -6.05
C GLN A 54 2.45 -15.04 -7.35
N ALA A 55 1.31 -15.73 -7.24
CA ALA A 55 0.59 -16.23 -8.41
C ALA A 55 0.14 -15.07 -9.30
N TYR A 56 -0.31 -13.96 -8.71
CA TYR A 56 -0.80 -12.81 -9.46
C TYR A 56 0.32 -11.90 -9.97
N THR A 57 1.29 -11.59 -9.13
CA THR A 57 2.32 -10.58 -9.44
C THR A 57 3.61 -11.15 -9.98
N GLY A 58 3.87 -12.44 -9.75
CA GLY A 58 5.16 -13.06 -10.05
C GLY A 58 6.24 -12.77 -9.02
N LYS A 59 5.90 -12.08 -7.93
CA LYS A 59 6.85 -11.67 -6.88
C LYS A 59 6.35 -12.08 -5.49
N GLY A 60 7.26 -12.22 -4.54
CA GLY A 60 6.89 -12.42 -3.14
C GLY A 60 6.37 -11.13 -2.50
N ASN A 61 5.64 -11.28 -1.39
CA ASN A 61 5.08 -10.12 -0.67
C ASN A 61 5.84 -9.75 0.60
N GLN A 62 7.01 -10.31 0.81
CA GLN A 62 7.81 -10.05 2.02
C GLN A 62 8.11 -8.56 2.18
N GLN A 63 8.51 -7.90 1.10
CA GLN A 63 8.83 -6.47 1.12
C GLN A 63 7.59 -5.62 1.44
N VAL A 64 6.42 -6.04 0.94
CA VAL A 64 5.15 -5.36 1.21
C VAL A 64 4.84 -5.43 2.70
N ILE A 65 4.97 -6.60 3.32
CA ILE A 65 4.70 -6.80 4.74
C ILE A 65 5.63 -5.95 5.60
N GLU A 66 6.92 -5.99 5.31
CA GLU A 66 7.92 -5.21 6.04
C GLU A 66 7.64 -3.70 5.94
N ASN A 67 7.28 -3.24 4.75
CA ASN A 67 6.96 -1.83 4.51
C ASN A 67 5.67 -1.41 5.22
N LEU A 68 4.68 -2.30 5.29
CA LEU A 68 3.44 -2.02 6.01
C LEU A 68 3.68 -1.82 7.50
N VAL A 69 4.50 -2.67 8.10
CA VAL A 69 4.85 -2.55 9.52
C VAL A 69 5.61 -1.23 9.76
N TRP A 70 6.59 -0.94 8.93
CA TRP A 70 7.39 0.29 9.06
C TRP A 70 6.55 1.54 8.85
N LEU A 71 5.70 1.53 7.80
CA LEU A 71 4.87 2.69 7.43
C LEU A 71 3.91 3.09 8.57
N TYR A 72 3.29 2.12 9.21
CA TYR A 72 2.34 2.40 10.28
C TYR A 72 3.00 3.22 11.41
N SER A 73 4.27 2.95 11.70
CA SER A 73 5.01 3.63 12.76
C SER A 73 5.55 4.99 12.35
N HIS A 74 5.74 5.24 11.06
CA HIS A 74 6.46 6.41 10.56
C HIS A 74 5.62 7.38 9.73
N ALA A 75 4.43 6.99 9.30
CA ALA A 75 3.57 7.85 8.50
C ALA A 75 3.17 9.10 9.29
N LYS A 76 3.12 10.21 8.59
CA LYS A 76 2.76 11.51 9.15
C LYS A 76 1.33 11.52 9.70
N HIS A 77 0.39 10.89 8.97
CA HIS A 77 -1.02 10.80 9.35
C HIS A 77 -1.51 9.36 9.15
N LYS A 78 -1.56 8.58 10.22
CA LYS A 78 -1.99 7.19 10.16
C LYS A 78 -3.44 7.03 9.72
N ASP A 79 -4.29 8.00 10.07
CA ASP A 79 -5.70 8.02 9.68
C ASP A 79 -5.93 8.31 8.19
N LYS A 80 -4.88 8.71 7.48
CA LYS A 80 -4.93 9.01 6.05
C LYS A 80 -4.26 7.95 5.19
N ILE A 81 -4.16 6.73 5.70
CA ILE A 81 -3.68 5.58 4.95
C ILE A 81 -4.87 4.72 4.58
N THR A 82 -5.14 4.58 3.29
CA THR A 82 -6.23 3.74 2.77
C THR A 82 -5.64 2.51 2.11
N LEU A 83 -6.10 1.34 2.49
CA LEU A 83 -5.68 0.07 1.91
C LEU A 83 -6.76 -0.43 0.96
N ARG A 84 -6.42 -0.59 -0.30
CA ARG A 84 -7.33 -1.08 -1.32
C ARG A 84 -7.20 -2.59 -1.45
N LEU A 85 -8.32 -3.29 -1.22
CA LEU A 85 -8.38 -4.75 -1.20
C LEU A 85 -9.25 -5.25 -2.35
N PRO A 86 -8.64 -5.71 -3.46
CA PRO A 86 -9.42 -6.22 -4.59
C PRO A 86 -9.79 -7.68 -4.43
N ILE A 87 -10.91 -8.07 -5.07
CA ILE A 87 -11.09 -9.45 -5.49
C ILE A 87 -10.58 -9.52 -6.91
N ILE A 88 -9.59 -10.39 -7.14
CA ILE A 88 -8.98 -10.57 -8.45
C ILE A 88 -9.48 -11.91 -8.99
N PRO A 89 -10.39 -11.91 -9.99
CA PRO A 89 -10.94 -13.16 -10.52
C PRO A 89 -9.83 -14.16 -10.87
N LYS A 90 -10.03 -15.43 -10.51
CA LYS A 90 -9.09 -16.54 -10.71
C LYS A 90 -7.88 -16.55 -9.77
N PHE A 91 -7.65 -15.52 -8.98
CA PHE A 91 -6.50 -15.46 -8.07
C PHE A 91 -6.90 -15.48 -6.61
N ASN A 92 -7.92 -14.73 -6.21
CA ASN A 92 -8.41 -14.77 -4.84
C ASN A 92 -9.93 -14.71 -4.77
N THR A 93 -10.45 -14.97 -3.58
CA THR A 93 -11.89 -15.03 -3.28
C THR A 93 -12.23 -13.97 -2.23
N GLU A 94 -13.53 -13.84 -1.94
CA GLU A 94 -14.00 -12.98 -0.87
C GLU A 94 -13.42 -13.39 0.50
N GLU A 95 -13.28 -14.70 0.74
CA GLU A 95 -12.69 -15.20 1.97
C GLU A 95 -11.19 -14.84 2.07
N ASP A 96 -10.48 -14.91 0.95
CA ASP A 96 -9.08 -14.49 0.89
C ASP A 96 -8.96 -13.01 1.22
N ARG A 97 -9.88 -12.19 0.70
CA ARG A 97 -9.89 -10.75 1.00
C ARG A 97 -10.17 -10.49 2.47
N LYS A 98 -11.10 -11.23 3.07
CA LYS A 98 -11.37 -11.13 4.50
C LYS A 98 -10.15 -11.48 5.34
N HIS A 99 -9.42 -12.52 4.93
CA HIS A 99 -8.19 -12.91 5.60
C HIS A 99 -7.14 -11.80 5.51
N SER A 100 -6.95 -11.23 4.33
CA SER A 100 -6.03 -10.11 4.13
C SER A 100 -6.40 -8.93 5.01
N ARG A 101 -7.67 -8.57 5.06
CA ARG A 101 -8.15 -7.49 5.91
C ARG A 101 -7.86 -7.75 7.39
N GLN A 102 -8.11 -8.97 7.85
CA GLN A 102 -7.83 -9.34 9.23
C GLN A 102 -6.36 -9.18 9.59
N VAL A 103 -5.46 -9.64 8.73
CA VAL A 103 -4.02 -9.48 8.93
C VAL A 103 -3.65 -8.00 9.02
N LEU A 104 -4.22 -7.17 8.15
CA LEU A 104 -3.94 -5.74 8.13
C LEU A 104 -4.52 -5.01 9.34
N GLU A 105 -5.69 -5.42 9.81
CA GLU A 105 -6.28 -4.87 11.03
C GLU A 105 -5.40 -5.18 12.26
N GLU A 106 -4.81 -6.37 12.29
CA GLU A 106 -3.87 -6.76 13.35
C GLU A 106 -2.61 -5.90 13.34
N LEU A 107 -2.23 -5.36 12.18
CA LEU A 107 -1.10 -4.42 12.06
C LEU A 107 -1.48 -2.99 12.47
N GLY A 108 -2.77 -2.71 12.68
CA GLY A 108 -3.26 -1.41 13.12
C GLY A 108 -4.04 -0.61 12.09
N TYR A 109 -4.12 -1.07 10.86
CA TYR A 109 -4.82 -0.33 9.80
C TYR A 109 -6.33 -0.40 9.94
N GLU A 110 -7.03 0.69 9.61
CA GLU A 110 -8.48 0.82 9.82
C GLU A 110 -9.24 1.23 8.57
N ASN A 111 -8.60 1.85 7.58
CA ASN A 111 -9.27 2.38 6.41
C ASN A 111 -9.07 1.46 5.21
N PHE A 112 -10.17 0.85 4.76
CA PHE A 112 -10.14 -0.12 3.67
C PHE A 112 -11.09 0.29 2.55
N ASP A 113 -10.64 0.08 1.31
CA ASP A 113 -11.45 0.22 0.11
C ASP A 113 -11.51 -1.15 -0.56
N GLU A 114 -12.64 -1.84 -0.41
CA GLU A 114 -12.84 -3.18 -0.97
C GLU A 114 -13.56 -3.08 -2.31
N PHE A 115 -13.03 -3.74 -3.33
CA PHE A 115 -13.58 -3.69 -4.68
C PHE A 115 -13.25 -4.96 -5.46
N GLU A 116 -13.84 -5.10 -6.65
CA GLU A 116 -13.57 -6.21 -7.54
C GLU A 116 -12.98 -5.70 -8.84
N TYR A 117 -11.97 -6.41 -9.36
CA TYR A 117 -11.47 -6.13 -10.69
C TYR A 117 -12.46 -6.67 -11.71
N VAL A 118 -12.78 -5.85 -12.71
CA VAL A 118 -13.64 -6.25 -13.81
C VAL A 118 -12.75 -6.75 -14.96
N ILE A 119 -12.95 -8.03 -15.32
CA ILE A 119 -12.27 -8.59 -16.49
C ILE A 119 -13.12 -8.25 -17.70
N ARG A 120 -12.58 -7.46 -18.61
CA ARG A 120 -13.21 -7.19 -19.90
C ARG A 120 -12.56 -8.11 -20.93
N GLY A 121 -13.33 -9.09 -21.35
CA GLY A 121 -12.85 -10.10 -22.26
C GLY A 121 -12.77 -9.64 -23.70
#